data_552e1d6cae14d67e49ea28425c09ea9c
#
_entry.id   552e1d6cae14d67e49ea28425c09ea9c
#
_cell.length_a   1.000
_cell.length_b   1.000
_cell.length_c   1.000
_cell.angle_alpha   90.00
_cell.angle_beta   90.00
_cell.angle_gamma   90.00
#
_symmetry.space_group_name_H-M   'P 1'
#
loop_
_entity.id
_entity.type
_entity.pdbx_description
1 polymer ?
#
loop_
_entity_poly.entity_id
_entity_poly.type
_entity_poly.pdbx_seq_one_letter_code
_entity_poly.pdbx_strand_id
1 'polypeptide(L)'
;MISAGDYFFPRVLAEFTRRQRLVPGSSRALGWDTPSEGSSAGNRLSEHAFGHTGFTGTSIWIDPDRCLAIVLLSNRVHPTRENNRWGPVRAQVADRVVVTLDASAASH
;
A
#
# COMPACT_ATOMS: atom_id res chain seq x y z
N MET A 1 -4.66 1.47 -20.94
CA MET A 1 -3.91 0.86 -19.85
C MET A 1 -4.56 -0.47 -19.46
N ILE A 2 -3.76 -1.52 -19.35
CA ILE A 2 -4.24 -2.83 -18.93
C ILE A 2 -4.45 -2.79 -17.42
N SER A 3 -5.63 -3.17 -16.94
CA SER A 3 -5.93 -3.27 -15.52
C SER A 3 -5.98 -4.73 -15.08
N ALA A 4 -5.95 -4.97 -13.78
CA ALA A 4 -6.09 -6.33 -13.24
C ALA A 4 -7.44 -6.96 -13.64
N GLY A 5 -8.50 -6.16 -13.79
CA GLY A 5 -9.80 -6.64 -14.23
C GLY A 5 -9.84 -7.17 -15.66
N ASP A 6 -8.81 -6.88 -16.48
CA ASP A 6 -8.69 -7.44 -17.83
C ASP A 6 -8.27 -8.91 -17.82
N TYR A 7 -7.68 -9.37 -16.72
CA TYR A 7 -7.19 -10.75 -16.56
C TYR A 7 -7.99 -11.56 -15.57
N PHE A 8 -8.67 -10.91 -14.63
CA PHE A 8 -9.40 -11.58 -13.55
C PHE A 8 -10.83 -11.07 -13.51
N PHE A 9 -11.75 -11.92 -13.11
CA PHE A 9 -13.12 -11.50 -12.88
C PHE A 9 -13.14 -10.40 -11.80
N PRO A 10 -13.82 -9.27 -12.05
CA PRO A 10 -13.82 -8.16 -11.08
C PRO A 10 -14.29 -8.55 -9.67
N ARG A 11 -15.23 -9.47 -9.55
CA ARG A 11 -15.70 -9.94 -8.25
C ARG A 11 -14.63 -10.68 -7.47
N VAL A 12 -13.83 -11.49 -8.16
CA VAL A 12 -12.73 -12.23 -7.53
C VAL A 12 -11.66 -11.26 -7.07
N LEU A 13 -11.31 -10.30 -7.92
CA LEU A 13 -10.32 -9.28 -7.57
C LEU A 13 -10.77 -8.46 -6.35
N ALA A 14 -12.02 -8.02 -6.33
CA ALA A 14 -12.57 -7.26 -5.21
C ALA A 14 -12.53 -8.06 -3.90
N GLU A 15 -12.84 -9.35 -3.95
CA GLU A 15 -12.81 -10.20 -2.75
C GLU A 15 -11.39 -10.39 -2.22
N PHE A 16 -10.41 -10.61 -3.10
CA PHE A 16 -9.02 -10.80 -2.70
C PHE A 16 -8.39 -9.56 -2.12
N THR A 17 -8.82 -8.38 -2.54
CA THR A 17 -8.24 -7.11 -2.07
C THR A 17 -9.05 -6.45 -0.94
N ARG A 18 -10.20 -7.01 -0.58
CA ARG A 18 -11.05 -6.50 0.50
C ARG A 18 -10.50 -6.96 1.86
N ARG A 19 -10.47 -6.03 2.82
CA ARG A 19 -10.11 -6.40 4.20
C ARG A 19 -11.05 -7.48 4.70
N GLN A 20 -10.50 -8.60 5.13
CA GLN A 20 -11.25 -9.69 5.74
C GLN A 20 -11.42 -9.40 7.23
N ARG A 21 -12.64 -9.51 7.73
CA ARG A 21 -12.93 -9.19 9.12
C ARG A 21 -13.14 -10.44 9.98
N LEU A 22 -12.53 -11.55 9.57
CA LEU A 22 -12.64 -12.82 10.27
C LEU A 22 -11.82 -12.85 11.56
N VAL A 23 -10.72 -12.11 11.61
CA VAL A 23 -9.88 -12.00 12.79
C VAL A 23 -9.98 -10.57 13.30
N PRO A 24 -10.50 -10.35 14.53
CA PRO A 24 -10.61 -9.00 15.08
C PRO A 24 -9.27 -8.28 15.11
N GLY A 25 -9.25 -7.04 14.66
CA GLY A 25 -8.06 -6.20 14.65
C GLY A 25 -7.10 -6.46 13.49
N SER A 26 -7.36 -7.45 12.64
CA SER A 26 -6.51 -7.72 11.49
C SER A 26 -6.81 -6.75 10.34
N SER A 27 -5.74 -6.24 9.71
CA SER A 27 -5.83 -5.42 8.49
C SER A 27 -5.74 -6.25 7.21
N ARG A 28 -5.67 -7.57 7.31
CA ARG A 28 -5.40 -8.44 6.15
C ARG A 28 -6.58 -8.62 5.23
N ALA A 29 -6.28 -8.57 3.93
CA ALA A 29 -7.11 -9.13 2.87
C ALA A 29 -6.57 -10.53 2.53
N LEU A 30 -6.99 -11.09 1.39
CA LEU A 30 -6.49 -12.40 0.96
C LEU A 30 -5.20 -12.21 0.17
N GLY A 31 -4.08 -12.53 0.79
CA GLY A 31 -2.76 -12.37 0.21
C GLY A 31 -2.23 -10.94 0.18
N TRP A 32 -3.02 -9.96 0.67
CA TRP A 32 -2.67 -8.55 0.71
C TRP A 32 -2.87 -7.99 2.11
N ASP A 33 -2.26 -6.85 2.38
CA ASP A 33 -2.57 -6.04 3.55
C ASP A 33 -3.42 -4.85 3.12
N THR A 34 -4.09 -4.21 4.08
CA THR A 34 -4.87 -2.99 3.85
C THR A 34 -4.38 -1.89 4.79
N PRO A 35 -4.64 -0.61 4.48
CA PRO A 35 -4.20 0.47 5.37
C PRO A 35 -4.77 0.34 6.78
N SER A 36 -3.91 0.59 7.76
CA SER A 36 -4.28 0.61 9.17
C SER A 36 -3.40 1.63 9.88
N GLU A 37 -3.79 2.01 11.10
CA GLU A 37 -3.00 2.95 11.89
C GLU A 37 -1.60 2.41 12.10
N GLY A 38 -0.60 3.25 11.83
CA GLY A 38 0.80 2.87 11.98
C GLY A 38 1.36 1.96 10.91
N SER A 39 0.58 1.65 9.87
CA SER A 39 1.06 0.79 8.79
C SER A 39 1.97 1.55 7.81
N SER A 40 2.68 0.80 6.98
CA SER A 40 3.55 1.36 5.94
C SER A 40 2.80 2.08 4.83
N ALA A 41 1.47 1.98 4.81
CA ALA A 41 0.63 2.73 3.88
C ALA A 41 0.55 4.22 4.22
N GLY A 42 0.93 4.63 5.43
CA GLY A 42 0.69 5.98 5.91
C GLY A 42 -0.78 6.22 6.24
N ASN A 43 -1.20 7.49 6.14
CA ASN A 43 -2.54 7.90 6.58
C ASN A 43 -3.37 8.54 5.48
N ARG A 44 -2.92 8.51 4.23
CA ARG A 44 -3.52 9.28 3.12
C ARG A 44 -4.15 8.42 2.04
N LEU A 45 -3.87 7.12 2.00
CA LEU A 45 -4.48 6.22 1.04
C LEU A 45 -5.94 5.94 1.39
N SER A 46 -6.74 5.60 0.37
CA SER A 46 -8.16 5.30 0.60
C SER A 46 -8.35 3.99 1.37
N GLU A 47 -9.56 3.76 1.86
CA GLU A 47 -9.90 2.51 2.54
C GLU A 47 -9.88 1.30 1.60
N HIS A 48 -9.93 1.52 0.30
CA HIS A 48 -9.86 0.45 -0.71
C HIS A 48 -8.45 0.11 -1.15
N ALA A 49 -7.44 0.81 -0.64
CA ALA A 49 -6.06 0.53 -0.95
C ALA A 49 -5.65 -0.84 -0.40
N PHE A 50 -4.71 -1.47 -1.07
CA PHE A 50 -4.14 -2.73 -0.65
C PHE A 50 -2.67 -2.77 -1.04
N GLY A 51 -1.89 -3.55 -0.33
CA GLY A 51 -0.46 -3.60 -0.58
C GLY A 51 0.23 -4.69 0.20
N HIS A 52 1.53 -4.69 0.13
CA HIS A 52 2.36 -5.63 0.87
C HIS A 52 3.77 -5.08 1.04
N THR A 53 4.43 -5.52 2.08
CA THR A 53 5.82 -5.17 2.33
C THR A 53 6.71 -6.39 2.19
N GLY A 54 7.95 -6.16 1.75
CA GLY A 54 9.00 -7.18 1.73
C GLY A 54 9.97 -6.99 2.88
N PHE A 55 10.51 -8.08 3.37
CA PHE A 55 11.47 -8.08 4.48
C PHE A 55 12.69 -7.19 4.20
N THR A 56 13.14 -7.15 2.95
CA THR A 56 14.33 -6.37 2.54
C THR A 56 14.10 -4.88 2.44
N GLY A 57 12.89 -4.39 2.67
CA GLY A 57 12.59 -2.96 2.64
C GLY A 57 11.67 -2.54 1.52
N THR A 58 11.36 -3.43 0.61
CA THR A 58 10.45 -3.14 -0.51
C THR A 58 9.01 -3.00 -0.01
N SER A 59 8.21 -2.23 -0.75
CA SER A 59 6.77 -2.15 -0.51
C SER A 59 6.04 -1.80 -1.80
N ILE A 60 4.80 -2.23 -1.89
CA ILE A 60 3.88 -1.80 -2.93
C ILE A 60 2.54 -1.47 -2.27
N TRP A 61 1.98 -0.31 -2.59
CA TRP A 61 0.63 0.07 -2.18
C TRP A 61 -0.13 0.54 -3.41
N ILE A 62 -1.30 -0.01 -3.61
CA ILE A 62 -2.18 0.29 -4.74
C ILE A 62 -3.46 0.88 -4.20
N ASP A 63 -3.82 2.06 -4.70
CA ASP A 63 -5.04 2.75 -4.32
C ASP A 63 -5.92 2.88 -5.56
N PRO A 64 -6.94 2.01 -5.71
CA PRO A 64 -7.80 2.05 -6.89
C PRO A 64 -8.63 3.34 -6.99
N ASP A 65 -8.98 3.95 -5.86
CA ASP A 65 -9.76 5.19 -5.86
C ASP A 65 -8.98 6.36 -6.43
N ARG A 66 -7.64 6.29 -6.37
CA ARG A 66 -6.74 7.31 -6.92
C ARG A 66 -6.07 6.90 -8.22
N CYS A 67 -6.31 5.67 -8.70
CA CYS A 67 -5.57 5.09 -9.83
C CYS A 67 -4.06 5.19 -9.61
N LEU A 68 -3.60 4.87 -8.40
CA LEU A 68 -2.23 5.10 -7.95
C LEU A 68 -1.60 3.80 -7.49
N ALA A 69 -0.35 3.57 -7.89
CA ALA A 69 0.49 2.53 -7.32
C ALA A 69 1.79 3.17 -6.84
N ILE A 70 2.19 2.87 -5.61
CA ILE A 70 3.44 3.34 -5.02
C ILE A 70 4.33 2.12 -4.81
N VAL A 71 5.45 2.06 -5.52
CA VAL A 71 6.45 0.99 -5.37
C VAL A 71 7.70 1.62 -4.79
N LEU A 72 8.16 1.08 -3.66
CA LEU A 72 9.38 1.52 -3.01
C LEU A 72 10.37 0.37 -2.98
N LEU A 73 11.49 0.56 -3.62
CA LEU A 73 12.55 -0.44 -3.70
C LEU A 73 13.75 -0.01 -2.85
N SER A 74 14.22 -0.89 -2.00
CA SER A 74 15.35 -0.60 -1.13
C SER A 74 15.94 -1.88 -0.57
N ASN A 75 17.03 -1.74 0.17
CA ASN A 75 17.64 -2.84 0.90
C ASN A 75 17.90 -2.41 2.35
N ARG A 76 16.88 -2.46 3.20
CA ARG A 76 16.97 -2.08 4.61
C ARG A 76 17.83 -3.02 5.44
N VAL A 77 18.06 -4.24 4.95
CA VAL A 77 18.82 -5.24 5.70
C VAL A 77 20.33 -5.12 5.48
N HIS A 78 20.76 -4.23 4.63
CA HIS A 78 22.17 -3.94 4.42
C HIS A 78 22.55 -2.67 5.22
N PRO A 79 23.60 -2.68 6.05
CA PRO A 79 24.48 -3.81 6.39
C PRO A 79 23.94 -4.76 7.45
N THR A 80 22.77 -4.50 8.05
CA THR A 80 22.20 -5.36 9.06
C THR A 80 20.69 -5.49 8.95
N ARG A 81 20.15 -6.70 9.14
CA ARG A 81 18.71 -6.97 9.15
C ARG A 81 18.00 -6.38 10.38
N GLU A 82 18.73 -5.86 11.35
CA GLU A 82 18.18 -5.31 12.58
C GLU A 82 17.84 -3.81 12.46
N ASN A 83 17.92 -3.25 11.27
CA ASN A 83 17.54 -1.87 11.01
C ASN A 83 16.01 -1.70 11.12
N ASN A 84 15.56 -1.00 12.17
CA ASN A 84 14.15 -0.78 12.45
C ASN A 84 13.66 0.61 12.01
N ARG A 85 14.49 1.40 11.33
CA ARG A 85 14.15 2.77 10.93
C ARG A 85 13.27 2.85 9.68
N TRP A 86 13.14 1.76 8.94
CA TRP A 86 12.54 1.76 7.62
C TRP A 86 11.01 1.81 7.62
N GLY A 87 10.37 1.26 8.65
CA GLY A 87 8.90 1.27 8.74
C GLY A 87 8.31 2.68 8.64
N PRO A 88 8.73 3.63 9.52
CA PRO A 88 8.27 5.01 9.41
C PRO A 88 8.61 5.69 8.09
N VAL A 89 9.74 5.36 7.48
CA VAL A 89 10.13 5.91 6.17
C VAL A 89 9.14 5.50 5.09
N ARG A 90 8.71 4.23 5.07
CA ARG A 90 7.70 3.74 4.12
C ARG A 90 6.40 4.56 4.21
N ALA A 91 5.91 4.76 5.42
CA ALA A 91 4.69 5.53 5.67
C ALA A 91 4.84 6.99 5.20
N GLN A 92 5.96 7.61 5.50
CA GLN A 92 6.24 8.98 5.08
C GLN A 92 6.31 9.11 3.56
N VAL A 93 6.92 8.15 2.87
CA VAL A 93 6.98 8.14 1.40
C VAL A 93 5.56 8.07 0.83
N ALA A 94 4.73 7.17 1.33
CA ALA A 94 3.35 7.03 0.87
C ALA A 94 2.57 8.32 1.06
N ASP A 95 2.64 8.93 2.25
CA ASP A 95 1.95 10.18 2.54
C ASP A 95 2.45 11.34 1.66
N ARG A 96 3.76 11.43 1.44
CA ARG A 96 4.35 12.48 0.60
C ARG A 96 3.91 12.36 -0.85
N VAL A 97 3.84 11.15 -1.38
CA VAL A 97 3.35 10.94 -2.75
C VAL A 97 1.91 11.44 -2.88
N VAL A 98 1.04 11.05 -1.95
CA VAL A 98 -0.37 11.46 -2.00
C VAL A 98 -0.51 12.97 -1.86
N VAL A 99 0.18 13.59 -0.91
CA VAL A 99 0.13 15.05 -0.71
C VAL A 99 0.63 15.78 -1.96
N THR A 100 1.71 15.31 -2.58
CA THR A 100 2.26 15.93 -3.78
C THR A 100 1.28 15.82 -4.96
N LEU A 101 0.64 14.67 -5.14
CA LEU A 101 -0.35 14.48 -6.21
C LEU A 101 -1.58 15.35 -5.99
N ASP A 102 -2.08 15.44 -4.75
CA ASP A 102 -3.23 16.27 -4.44
C ASP A 102 -2.93 17.77 -4.69
N ALA A 103 -1.75 18.23 -4.31
CA ALA A 103 -1.33 19.61 -4.57
C ALA A 103 -1.20 19.88 -6.07
N SER A 104 -0.67 18.95 -6.84
CA SER A 104 -0.55 19.06 -8.30
C SER A 104 -1.94 19.09 -8.96
N ALA A 105 -2.87 18.26 -8.54
CA ALA A 105 -4.23 18.23 -9.04
C ALA A 105 -4.96 19.55 -8.71
N ALA A 106 -4.74 20.10 -7.53
CA ALA A 106 -5.36 21.38 -7.12
C ALA A 106 -4.80 22.57 -7.91
N SER A 107 -3.61 22.45 -8.50
CA SER A 107 -2.99 23.48 -9.32
C SER A 107 -3.54 23.56 -10.75
N HIS A 108 -4.29 22.56 -11.13
CA HIS A 108 -4.90 22.48 -12.46
C HIS A 108 -6.39 22.70 -12.35
#